data_bcf0771c96be6e7b930feba9c4060c93
#
_entry.id   bcf0771c96be6e7b930feba9c4060c93
#
_cell.length_a   1.000
_cell.length_b   1.000
_cell.length_c   1.000
_cell.angle_alpha   90.00
_cell.angle_beta   90.00
_cell.angle_gamma   90.00
#
_symmetry.space_group_name_H-M   'P 1'
#
loop_
_entity.id
_entity.type
_entity.pdbx_description
1 polymer ?
#
loop_
_entity_poly.entity_id
_entity_poly.type
_entity_poly.pdbx_seq_one_letter_code
_entity_poly.pdbx_strand_id
1 'polypeptide(L)'
;MTSRHVARLRCPVCANPDWHARIGGEECTHCGLQVDAGVPLDGVRAALLHRLGEGLACGAPNDRWALTAEGWRNAAWRFGYVLDHDRAGPAVPRDHAITLGIITRPEECADAAALVAALPEFARRIVLIDAPDAAPWAEAFPGTELHAHPLAGDFAAQRNRVQALAGEGWVLQLDSDERPDAVLRDSLGWLVAAADGDGLESLGLARCNLVDGAQSALFPDIQYRLNRSAVRFAGRVHERPVVPFAQTSLALSGVIEHRLDAVRVRARTRTYAAMSADGARPEDEARLLRPFDAIADR
;
A
#
# COMPACT_ATOMS: atom_id res chain seq x y z
N MET A 1 6.50 -18.16 33.70
CA MET A 1 5.43 -17.16 33.47
C MET A 1 5.14 -17.16 31.98
N THR A 2 4.12 -17.91 31.55
CA THR A 2 3.76 -18.02 30.14
C THR A 2 2.96 -16.77 29.77
N SER A 3 3.56 -15.90 28.97
CA SER A 3 2.85 -14.76 28.34
C SER A 3 1.73 -15.34 27.47
N ARG A 4 0.48 -15.21 27.89
CA ARG A 4 -0.66 -15.41 27.01
C ARG A 4 -0.60 -14.32 25.94
N HIS A 5 -0.19 -14.64 24.72
CA HIS A 5 -0.46 -13.82 23.57
C HIS A 5 -2.00 -13.76 23.39
N VAL A 6 -2.63 -12.76 23.99
CA VAL A 6 -3.96 -12.37 23.60
C VAL A 6 -3.81 -11.88 22.15
N ALA A 7 -4.52 -12.53 21.21
CA ALA A 7 -4.56 -12.05 19.83
C ALA A 7 -4.99 -10.57 19.87
N ARG A 8 -4.05 -9.67 19.56
CA ARG A 8 -4.32 -8.23 19.57
C ARG A 8 -5.29 -7.95 18.42
N LEU A 9 -6.42 -7.33 18.76
CA LEU A 9 -7.39 -6.91 17.78
C LEU A 9 -6.75 -5.91 16.80
N ARG A 10 -7.12 -6.01 15.54
CA ARG A 10 -6.65 -5.10 14.49
C ARG A 10 -7.21 -3.70 14.69
N CYS A 11 -6.44 -2.69 14.27
CA CYS A 11 -6.88 -1.31 14.30
C CYS A 11 -8.20 -1.14 13.53
N PRO A 12 -9.25 -0.57 14.14
CA PRO A 12 -10.54 -0.39 13.48
C PRO A 12 -10.50 0.61 12.32
N VAL A 13 -9.46 1.46 12.27
CA VAL A 13 -9.26 2.42 11.19
C VAL A 13 -8.56 1.79 10.00
N CYS A 14 -7.38 1.20 10.19
CA CYS A 14 -6.51 0.75 9.08
C CYS A 14 -6.24 -0.76 9.06
N ALA A 15 -6.85 -1.51 9.97
CA ALA A 15 -6.66 -2.96 10.14
C ALA A 15 -5.22 -3.40 10.47
N ASN A 16 -4.32 -2.48 10.81
CA ASN A 16 -2.96 -2.79 11.24
C ASN A 16 -2.98 -3.58 12.56
N PRO A 17 -2.22 -4.67 12.70
CA PRO A 17 -2.13 -5.44 13.93
C PRO A 17 -1.15 -4.85 14.95
N ASP A 18 -0.28 -3.92 14.53
CA ASP A 18 0.84 -3.44 15.35
C ASP A 18 0.50 -2.16 16.10
N TRP A 19 0.78 -2.15 17.40
CA TRP A 19 0.46 -1.06 18.30
C TRP A 19 1.67 -0.67 19.14
N HIS A 20 1.86 0.62 19.35
CA HIS A 20 2.81 1.15 20.33
C HIS A 20 2.13 1.31 21.69
N ALA A 21 2.80 0.82 22.75
CA ALA A 21 2.39 1.13 24.11
C ALA A 21 2.64 2.63 24.41
N ARG A 22 1.64 3.27 25.01
CA ARG A 22 1.72 4.64 25.53
C ARG A 22 1.35 4.66 27.01
N ILE A 23 1.61 5.78 27.67
CA ILE A 23 1.15 5.97 29.05
C ILE A 23 -0.38 5.98 29.05
N GLY A 24 -0.97 4.99 29.69
CA GLY A 24 -2.43 4.85 29.82
C GLY A 24 -3.15 4.22 28.63
N GLY A 25 -2.46 3.76 27.60
CA GLY A 25 -3.11 3.20 26.42
C GLY A 25 -2.17 2.69 25.34
N GLU A 26 -2.68 2.59 24.12
CA GLU A 26 -1.97 2.13 22.94
C GLU A 26 -2.23 3.07 21.74
N GLU A 27 -1.30 3.07 20.78
CA GLU A 27 -1.42 3.81 19.52
C GLU A 27 -1.13 2.90 18.34
N CYS A 28 -1.99 2.96 17.33
CA CYS A 28 -1.76 2.26 16.06
C CYS A 28 -0.53 2.84 15.34
N THR A 29 0.44 1.96 15.02
CA THR A 29 1.70 2.36 14.36
C THR A 29 1.52 2.90 12.94
N HIS A 30 0.36 2.68 12.29
CA HIS A 30 0.09 3.10 10.93
C HIS A 30 -0.76 4.37 10.86
N CYS A 31 -1.91 4.42 11.54
CA CYS A 31 -2.86 5.52 11.37
C CYS A 31 -2.90 6.49 12.55
N GLY A 32 -2.17 6.22 13.62
CA GLY A 32 -2.14 7.08 14.79
C GLY A 32 -3.41 7.07 15.64
N LEU A 33 -4.31 6.05 15.48
CA LEU A 33 -5.42 5.88 16.42
C LEU A 33 -4.87 5.61 17.82
N GLN A 34 -5.25 6.44 18.77
CA GLN A 34 -4.90 6.28 20.19
C GLN A 34 -6.13 5.77 20.94
N VAL A 35 -5.95 4.78 21.79
CA VAL A 35 -7.01 4.23 22.63
C VAL A 35 -6.49 4.02 24.05
N ASP A 36 -7.32 4.34 25.03
CA ASP A 36 -7.00 4.06 26.44
C ASP A 36 -7.02 2.55 26.71
N ALA A 37 -6.29 2.14 27.72
CA ALA A 37 -6.25 0.75 28.14
C ALA A 37 -7.67 0.21 28.43
N GLY A 38 -7.97 -0.97 27.86
CA GLY A 38 -9.24 -1.66 28.05
C GLY A 38 -10.44 -1.09 27.28
N VAL A 39 -10.23 -0.16 26.33
CA VAL A 39 -11.29 0.29 25.42
C VAL A 39 -11.58 -0.79 24.38
N PRO A 40 -12.86 -1.23 24.23
CA PRO A 40 -13.24 -2.19 23.19
C PRO A 40 -13.11 -1.56 21.80
N LEU A 41 -12.26 -2.12 20.93
CA LEU A 41 -12.00 -1.57 19.58
C LEU A 41 -13.24 -1.60 18.66
N ASP A 42 -14.15 -2.55 18.85
CA ASP A 42 -15.42 -2.59 18.10
C ASP A 42 -16.30 -1.37 18.42
N GLY A 43 -16.31 -0.92 19.66
CA GLY A 43 -17.00 0.30 20.07
C GLY A 43 -16.39 1.55 19.42
N VAL A 44 -15.07 1.60 19.30
CA VAL A 44 -14.35 2.68 18.60
C VAL A 44 -14.73 2.73 17.13
N ARG A 45 -14.81 1.58 16.46
CA ARG A 45 -15.23 1.51 15.05
C ARG A 45 -16.64 2.06 14.84
N ALA A 46 -17.60 1.64 15.67
CA ALA A 46 -18.98 2.10 15.59
C ALA A 46 -19.09 3.62 15.80
N ALA A 47 -18.38 4.16 16.78
CA ALA A 47 -18.34 5.59 17.06
C ALA A 47 -17.70 6.38 15.90
N LEU A 48 -16.62 5.88 15.29
CA LEU A 48 -15.98 6.49 14.11
C LEU A 48 -16.94 6.55 12.92
N LEU A 49 -17.62 5.45 12.60
CA LEU A 49 -18.56 5.40 11.48
C LEU A 49 -19.74 6.38 11.72
N HIS A 50 -20.26 6.44 12.93
CA HIS A 50 -21.31 7.39 13.27
C HIS A 50 -20.85 8.84 13.06
N ARG A 51 -19.68 9.21 13.58
CA ARG A 51 -19.15 10.57 13.47
C ARG A 51 -18.87 10.97 12.02
N LEU A 52 -18.30 10.07 11.23
CA LEU A 52 -18.06 10.31 9.80
C LEU A 52 -19.38 10.52 9.06
N GLY A 53 -20.41 9.71 9.36
CA GLY A 53 -21.75 9.85 8.79
C GLY A 53 -22.42 11.18 9.13
N GLU A 54 -22.19 11.71 10.34
CA GLU A 54 -22.72 13.01 10.79
C GLU A 54 -21.83 14.21 10.37
N GLY A 55 -20.70 13.98 9.70
CA GLY A 55 -19.76 15.04 9.34
C GLY A 55 -19.07 15.68 10.56
N LEU A 56 -19.01 14.99 11.70
CA LEU A 56 -18.45 15.51 12.94
C LEU A 56 -16.92 15.34 12.94
N ALA A 57 -16.22 16.36 13.39
CA ALA A 57 -14.76 16.34 13.59
C ALA A 57 -14.35 15.44 14.77
N CYS A 58 -13.04 15.16 14.87
CA CYS A 58 -12.43 14.29 15.89
C CYS A 58 -12.92 14.53 17.31
N GLY A 59 -13.13 13.43 18.03
CA GLY A 59 -13.13 13.31 19.49
C GLY A 59 -14.04 14.24 20.28
N ALA A 60 -15.04 13.69 20.99
CA ALA A 60 -15.66 14.45 22.08
C ALA A 60 -14.73 14.43 23.30
N PRO A 61 -14.78 15.47 24.17
CA PRO A 61 -13.90 15.57 25.34
C PRO A 61 -13.90 14.38 26.31
N ASN A 62 -14.90 13.49 26.20
CA ASN A 62 -15.07 12.31 27.06
C ASN A 62 -14.76 10.98 26.36
N ASP A 63 -14.29 11.01 25.14
CA ASP A 63 -13.91 9.78 24.45
C ASP A 63 -12.60 9.25 25.03
N ARG A 64 -12.58 7.95 25.27
CA ARG A 64 -11.38 7.22 25.68
C ARG A 64 -10.53 6.78 24.49
N TRP A 65 -10.69 7.44 23.35
CA TRP A 65 -9.91 7.26 22.15
C TRP A 65 -9.78 8.59 21.42
N ALA A 66 -8.70 8.73 20.65
CA ALA A 66 -8.43 9.91 19.86
C ALA A 66 -7.78 9.53 18.54
N LEU A 67 -7.93 10.38 17.53
CA LEU A 67 -7.22 10.31 16.27
C LEU A 67 -6.34 11.54 16.13
N THR A 68 -5.12 11.36 15.63
CA THR A 68 -4.34 12.44 15.05
C THR A 68 -5.08 13.00 13.82
N ALA A 69 -4.66 14.15 13.30
CA ALA A 69 -5.20 14.71 12.05
C ALA A 69 -5.04 13.72 10.89
N GLU A 70 -3.90 13.04 10.83
CA GLU A 70 -3.61 12.00 9.85
C GLU A 70 -4.48 10.76 10.06
N GLY A 71 -4.67 10.34 11.29
CA GLY A 71 -5.54 9.21 11.63
C GLY A 71 -6.99 9.49 11.27
N TRP A 72 -7.47 10.72 11.48
CA TRP A 72 -8.81 11.14 11.07
C TRP A 72 -8.97 11.14 9.56
N ARG A 73 -8.00 11.66 8.83
CA ARG A 73 -7.96 11.62 7.37
C ARG A 73 -8.00 10.19 6.85
N ASN A 74 -7.18 9.30 7.41
CA ASN A 74 -7.16 7.89 7.05
C ASN A 74 -8.51 7.20 7.32
N ALA A 75 -9.17 7.53 8.43
CA ALA A 75 -10.50 7.04 8.74
C ALA A 75 -11.54 7.56 7.74
N ALA A 76 -11.52 8.86 7.42
CA ALA A 76 -12.42 9.47 6.44
C ALA A 76 -12.24 8.84 5.05
N TRP A 77 -11.00 8.61 4.62
CA TRP A 77 -10.72 7.98 3.34
C TRP A 77 -11.17 6.51 3.29
N ARG A 78 -10.97 5.75 4.37
CA ARG A 78 -11.39 4.35 4.44
C ARG A 78 -12.91 4.20 4.41
N PHE A 79 -13.60 5.03 5.17
CA PHE A 79 -15.04 4.90 5.37
C PHE A 79 -15.84 5.81 4.43
N GLY A 80 -15.28 6.91 3.95
CA GLY A 80 -15.91 7.80 2.97
C GLY A 80 -16.27 7.07 1.68
N TYR A 81 -15.39 6.21 1.18
CA TYR A 81 -15.68 5.38 0.01
C TYR A 81 -16.89 4.46 0.21
N VAL A 82 -17.05 3.87 1.38
CA VAL A 82 -18.22 3.02 1.72
C VAL A 82 -19.49 3.86 1.82
N LEU A 83 -19.39 5.08 2.33
CA LEU A 83 -20.53 6.00 2.48
C LEU A 83 -20.94 6.67 1.18
N ASP A 84 -19.99 6.96 0.30
CA ASP A 84 -20.23 7.62 -1.00
C ASP A 84 -20.66 6.67 -2.12
N HIS A 85 -20.37 5.36 -2.01
CA HIS A 85 -20.87 4.38 -2.98
C HIS A 85 -22.40 4.24 -2.96
N ASP A 86 -23.04 4.47 -1.83
CA ASP A 86 -24.51 4.55 -1.71
C ASP A 86 -25.07 5.92 -2.12
N ARG A 87 -24.23 6.92 -2.23
CA ARG A 87 -24.56 8.21 -2.83
C ARG A 87 -23.90 8.23 -4.20
N ALA A 88 -24.67 8.12 -5.27
CA ALA A 88 -24.21 8.30 -6.64
C ALA A 88 -23.48 9.66 -6.74
N GLY A 89 -22.23 9.70 -6.31
CA GLY A 89 -21.32 10.82 -6.46
C GLY A 89 -21.07 11.07 -7.95
N PRO A 90 -20.75 12.32 -8.36
CA PRO A 90 -20.41 12.60 -9.74
C PRO A 90 -19.28 11.67 -10.17
N ALA A 91 -19.40 11.10 -11.37
CA ALA A 91 -18.35 10.30 -11.96
C ALA A 91 -17.04 11.10 -11.87
N VAL A 92 -16.09 10.60 -11.09
CA VAL A 92 -14.78 11.26 -10.95
C VAL A 92 -14.16 11.30 -12.33
N PRO A 93 -13.68 12.47 -12.80
CA PRO A 93 -13.06 12.56 -14.11
C PRO A 93 -11.93 11.52 -14.22
N ARG A 94 -11.97 10.70 -15.26
CA ARG A 94 -10.90 9.73 -15.58
C ARG A 94 -9.60 10.42 -16.05
N ASP A 95 -9.60 11.75 -16.07
CA ASP A 95 -8.56 12.60 -16.64
C ASP A 95 -7.36 12.88 -15.71
N HIS A 96 -7.34 12.27 -14.52
CA HIS A 96 -6.11 12.30 -13.72
C HIS A 96 -5.06 11.42 -14.41
N ALA A 97 -4.11 12.07 -15.09
CA ALA A 97 -3.02 11.40 -15.79
C ALA A 97 -2.10 10.69 -14.77
N ILE A 98 -2.48 9.46 -14.40
CA ILE A 98 -1.64 8.58 -13.58
C ILE A 98 -0.73 7.82 -14.54
N THR A 99 0.57 7.91 -14.34
CA THR A 99 1.55 7.09 -15.05
C THR A 99 1.64 5.73 -14.36
N LEU A 100 1.53 4.65 -15.11
CA LEU A 100 1.85 3.30 -14.64
C LEU A 100 3.36 3.08 -14.76
N GLY A 101 4.03 2.78 -13.65
CA GLY A 101 5.42 2.39 -13.62
C GLY A 101 5.58 0.92 -13.19
N ILE A 102 6.25 0.10 -13.98
CA ILE A 102 6.52 -1.30 -13.65
C ILE A 102 8.02 -1.52 -13.58
N ILE A 103 8.47 -2.18 -12.50
CA ILE A 103 9.84 -2.65 -12.37
C ILE A 103 9.82 -4.16 -12.52
N THR A 104 10.69 -4.69 -13.38
CA THR A 104 10.72 -6.12 -13.68
C THR A 104 12.15 -6.62 -13.90
N ARG A 105 12.32 -7.92 -13.77
CA ARG A 105 13.54 -8.63 -14.14
C ARG A 105 13.39 -9.26 -15.53
N PRO A 106 14.48 -9.57 -16.22
CA PRO A 106 14.46 -10.23 -17.54
C PRO A 106 13.55 -11.46 -17.58
N GLU A 107 13.65 -12.31 -16.58
CA GLU A 107 12.87 -13.56 -16.49
C GLU A 107 11.38 -13.35 -16.22
N GLU A 108 10.97 -12.15 -15.78
CA GLU A 108 9.58 -11.78 -15.47
C GLU A 108 8.96 -10.84 -16.53
N CYS A 109 9.67 -10.56 -17.63
CA CYS A 109 9.16 -9.65 -18.67
C CYS A 109 7.85 -10.12 -19.31
N ALA A 110 7.61 -11.42 -19.39
CA ALA A 110 6.33 -11.95 -19.89
C ALA A 110 5.16 -11.59 -18.95
N ASP A 111 5.36 -11.69 -17.62
CA ASP A 111 4.34 -11.32 -16.63
C ASP A 111 4.12 -9.80 -16.60
N ALA A 112 5.19 -9.02 -16.72
CA ALA A 112 5.11 -7.56 -16.83
C ALA A 112 4.37 -7.12 -18.09
N ALA A 113 4.61 -7.76 -19.24
CA ALA A 113 3.90 -7.48 -20.48
C ALA A 113 2.40 -7.80 -20.37
N ALA A 114 2.07 -8.94 -19.75
CA ALA A 114 0.68 -9.32 -19.48
C ALA A 114 0.00 -8.31 -18.53
N LEU A 115 0.72 -7.81 -17.52
CA LEU A 115 0.24 -6.76 -16.62
C LEU A 115 -0.05 -5.46 -17.36
N VAL A 116 0.88 -4.99 -18.19
CA VAL A 116 0.71 -3.79 -19.03
C VAL A 116 -0.53 -3.93 -19.92
N ALA A 117 -0.69 -5.08 -20.58
CA ALA A 117 -1.84 -5.34 -21.47
C ALA A 117 -3.18 -5.37 -20.71
N ALA A 118 -3.19 -5.83 -19.45
CA ALA A 118 -4.37 -5.89 -18.59
C ALA A 118 -4.80 -4.53 -18.02
N LEU A 119 -3.97 -3.48 -18.15
CA LEU A 119 -4.18 -2.14 -17.62
C LEU A 119 -4.22 -1.08 -18.75
N PRO A 120 -5.17 -1.18 -19.70
CA PRO A 120 -5.23 -0.28 -20.87
C PRO A 120 -5.64 1.15 -20.50
N GLU A 121 -6.24 1.38 -19.32
CA GLU A 121 -6.69 2.69 -18.83
C GLU A 121 -5.56 3.67 -18.56
N PHE A 122 -4.32 3.20 -18.38
CA PHE A 122 -3.16 4.06 -18.19
C PHE A 122 -2.65 4.53 -19.56
N ALA A 123 -2.83 5.81 -19.87
CA ALA A 123 -2.37 6.40 -21.14
C ALA A 123 -0.85 6.38 -21.26
N ARG A 124 -0.14 6.55 -20.14
CA ARG A 124 1.32 6.49 -20.06
C ARG A 124 1.78 5.29 -19.22
N ARG A 125 2.63 4.47 -19.80
CA ARG A 125 3.15 3.24 -19.19
C ARG A 125 4.66 3.19 -19.38
N ILE A 126 5.37 3.02 -18.27
CA ILE A 126 6.83 2.94 -18.20
C ILE A 126 7.19 1.58 -17.64
N VAL A 127 8.05 0.84 -18.31
CA VAL A 127 8.62 -0.41 -17.80
C VAL A 127 10.13 -0.24 -17.67
N LEU A 128 10.64 -0.50 -16.47
CA LEU A 128 12.06 -0.49 -16.15
C LEU A 128 12.55 -1.91 -15.89
N ILE A 129 13.41 -2.42 -16.76
CA ILE A 129 13.97 -3.77 -16.69
C ILE A 129 15.31 -3.73 -15.94
N ASP A 130 15.50 -4.66 -15.01
CA ASP A 130 16.78 -4.91 -14.33
C ASP A 130 17.79 -5.56 -15.32
N ALA A 131 18.28 -4.77 -16.26
CA ALA A 131 19.21 -5.19 -17.31
C ALA A 131 20.05 -4.01 -17.81
N PRO A 132 21.15 -4.26 -18.48
CA PRO A 132 21.97 -3.19 -19.08
C PRO A 132 21.33 -2.56 -20.34
N ASP A 133 20.45 -3.29 -21.04
CA ASP A 133 19.78 -2.86 -22.28
C ASP A 133 18.35 -3.39 -22.31
N ALA A 134 17.43 -2.61 -22.86
CA ALA A 134 16.01 -2.97 -22.98
C ALA A 134 15.63 -3.54 -24.36
N ALA A 135 16.48 -3.36 -25.37
CA ALA A 135 16.18 -3.74 -26.76
C ALA A 135 15.70 -5.20 -26.94
N PRO A 136 16.23 -6.20 -26.21
CA PRO A 136 15.77 -7.59 -26.35
C PRO A 136 14.27 -7.82 -26.06
N TRP A 137 13.64 -6.91 -25.33
CA TRP A 137 12.23 -7.04 -24.91
C TRP A 137 11.28 -6.05 -25.60
N ALA A 138 11.76 -5.23 -26.53
CA ALA A 138 10.99 -4.14 -27.16
C ALA A 138 9.69 -4.65 -27.82
N GLU A 139 9.71 -5.80 -28.45
CA GLU A 139 8.53 -6.39 -29.10
C GLU A 139 7.45 -6.86 -28.11
N ALA A 140 7.83 -7.17 -26.87
CA ALA A 140 6.89 -7.62 -25.84
C ALA A 140 6.07 -6.47 -25.22
N PHE A 141 6.48 -5.19 -25.41
CA PHE A 141 5.89 -4.03 -24.77
C PHE A 141 5.40 -2.96 -25.78
N PRO A 142 4.48 -3.29 -26.68
CA PRO A 142 3.99 -2.33 -27.69
C PRO A 142 3.33 -1.12 -27.01
N GLY A 143 3.68 0.09 -27.46
CA GLY A 143 3.10 1.33 -26.93
C GLY A 143 3.47 1.66 -25.49
N THR A 144 4.61 1.14 -25.01
CA THR A 144 5.13 1.33 -23.65
C THR A 144 6.51 1.98 -23.71
N GLU A 145 6.78 2.91 -22.82
CA GLU A 145 8.12 3.47 -22.65
C GLU A 145 9.00 2.42 -21.93
N LEU A 146 9.92 1.82 -22.67
CA LEU A 146 10.77 0.75 -22.18
C LEU A 146 12.17 1.27 -21.85
N HIS A 147 12.62 1.01 -20.64
CA HIS A 147 13.93 1.40 -20.13
C HIS A 147 14.62 0.22 -19.48
N ALA A 148 15.96 0.27 -19.43
CA ALA A 148 16.75 -0.70 -18.69
C ALA A 148 17.74 0.01 -17.76
N HIS A 149 17.90 -0.56 -16.58
CA HIS A 149 18.94 -0.17 -15.63
C HIS A 149 19.17 -1.31 -14.63
N PRO A 150 20.43 -1.76 -14.45
CA PRO A 150 20.75 -2.77 -13.44
C PRO A 150 20.34 -2.34 -12.04
N LEU A 151 19.69 -3.24 -11.29
CA LEU A 151 19.24 -3.00 -9.91
C LEU A 151 20.39 -2.65 -8.96
N ALA A 152 21.54 -3.30 -9.16
CA ALA A 152 22.73 -3.13 -8.31
C ALA A 152 22.44 -3.26 -6.80
N GLY A 153 21.40 -4.00 -6.43
CA GLY A 153 20.99 -4.22 -5.04
C GLY A 153 20.35 -3.00 -4.36
N ASP A 154 19.72 -2.10 -5.11
CA ASP A 154 19.06 -0.90 -4.58
C ASP A 154 17.69 -0.68 -5.25
N PHE A 155 16.63 -1.14 -4.57
CA PHE A 155 15.25 -0.98 -5.04
C PHE A 155 14.78 0.48 -5.01
N ALA A 156 15.23 1.29 -4.02
CA ALA A 156 14.88 2.70 -4.00
C ALA A 156 15.43 3.45 -5.21
N ALA A 157 16.63 3.12 -5.66
CA ALA A 157 17.22 3.70 -6.87
C ALA A 157 16.38 3.36 -8.11
N GLN A 158 15.87 2.14 -8.24
CA GLN A 158 14.99 1.76 -9.36
C GLN A 158 13.66 2.52 -9.31
N ARG A 159 13.01 2.60 -8.13
CA ARG A 159 11.77 3.38 -7.99
C ARG A 159 11.98 4.84 -8.33
N ASN A 160 13.11 5.42 -7.89
CA ASN A 160 13.46 6.81 -8.17
C ASN A 160 13.67 7.08 -9.67
N ARG A 161 14.16 6.08 -10.42
CA ARG A 161 14.26 6.19 -11.89
C ARG A 161 12.89 6.24 -12.54
N VAL A 162 11.98 5.37 -12.15
CA VAL A 162 10.59 5.39 -12.65
C VAL A 162 9.93 6.73 -12.33
N GLN A 163 10.11 7.26 -11.10
CA GLN A 163 9.61 8.58 -10.72
C GLN A 163 10.16 9.69 -11.62
N ALA A 164 11.47 9.67 -11.90
CA ALA A 164 12.11 10.67 -12.75
C ALA A 164 11.65 10.59 -14.21
N LEU A 165 11.45 9.39 -14.73
CA LEU A 165 10.94 9.15 -16.08
C LEU A 165 9.48 9.61 -16.23
N ALA A 166 8.68 9.47 -15.19
CA ALA A 166 7.24 9.81 -15.22
C ALA A 166 6.97 11.31 -15.47
N GLY A 167 7.92 12.20 -15.18
CA GLY A 167 7.72 13.63 -15.34
C GLY A 167 6.84 14.23 -14.25
N GLU A 168 5.71 14.86 -14.60
CA GLU A 168 4.77 15.45 -13.64
C GLU A 168 3.56 14.53 -13.35
N GLY A 169 2.89 14.78 -12.24
CA GLY A 169 1.65 14.08 -11.86
C GLY A 169 1.85 12.94 -10.88
N TRP A 170 0.94 11.99 -10.91
CA TRP A 170 0.94 10.81 -10.05
C TRP A 170 1.50 9.57 -10.76
N VAL A 171 2.16 8.72 -10.00
CA VAL A 171 2.75 7.47 -10.50
C VAL A 171 2.25 6.32 -9.64
N LEU A 172 1.59 5.35 -10.26
CA LEU A 172 1.32 4.04 -9.65
C LEU A 172 2.48 3.12 -10.02
N GLN A 173 3.28 2.72 -9.03
CA GLN A 173 4.37 1.77 -9.23
C GLN A 173 3.96 0.37 -8.80
N LEU A 174 4.10 -0.59 -9.70
CA LEU A 174 3.82 -2.01 -9.46
C LEU A 174 5.06 -2.86 -9.76
N ASP A 175 5.19 -3.95 -9.04
CA ASP A 175 6.12 -5.02 -9.37
C ASP A 175 5.43 -5.98 -10.37
N SER A 176 6.19 -6.76 -11.15
CA SER A 176 5.66 -7.64 -12.22
C SER A 176 4.65 -8.69 -11.72
N ASP A 177 4.70 -9.03 -10.43
CA ASP A 177 3.84 -10.00 -9.76
C ASP A 177 2.70 -9.35 -8.95
N GLU A 178 2.51 -8.04 -9.08
CA GLU A 178 1.44 -7.26 -8.44
C GLU A 178 0.32 -6.95 -9.44
N ARG A 179 -0.94 -7.05 -9.00
CA ARG A 179 -2.14 -6.77 -9.81
C ARG A 179 -3.13 -5.95 -8.99
N PRO A 180 -3.49 -4.71 -9.40
CA PRO A 180 -4.57 -3.98 -8.76
C PRO A 180 -5.90 -4.68 -9.07
N ASP A 181 -6.74 -4.88 -8.03
CA ASP A 181 -8.09 -5.40 -8.23
C ASP A 181 -9.01 -4.36 -8.90
N ALA A 182 -10.21 -4.76 -9.27
CA ALA A 182 -11.16 -3.88 -9.95
C ALA A 182 -11.53 -2.67 -9.09
N VAL A 183 -11.73 -2.88 -7.78
CA VAL A 183 -12.11 -1.80 -6.84
C VAL A 183 -11.01 -0.75 -6.73
N LEU A 184 -9.74 -1.17 -6.61
CA LEU A 184 -8.61 -0.24 -6.59
C LEU A 184 -8.52 0.54 -7.92
N ARG A 185 -8.61 -0.16 -9.06
CA ARG A 185 -8.55 0.46 -10.39
C ARG A 185 -9.62 1.53 -10.58
N ASP A 186 -10.86 1.21 -10.20
CA ASP A 186 -11.99 2.14 -10.31
C ASP A 186 -11.87 3.34 -9.35
N SER A 187 -11.17 3.18 -8.23
CA SER A 187 -10.98 4.25 -7.24
C SER A 187 -9.77 5.15 -7.49
N LEU A 188 -8.82 4.79 -8.36
CA LEU A 188 -7.56 5.53 -8.54
C LEU A 188 -7.77 7.03 -8.85
N GLY A 189 -8.66 7.37 -9.75
CA GLY A 189 -8.95 8.76 -10.11
C GLY A 189 -9.48 9.56 -8.92
N TRP A 190 -10.39 8.98 -8.14
CA TRP A 190 -10.90 9.59 -6.92
C TRP A 190 -9.81 9.74 -5.85
N LEU A 191 -8.99 8.72 -5.64
CA LEU A 191 -7.89 8.75 -4.67
C LEU A 191 -6.91 9.88 -4.97
N VAL A 192 -6.56 10.06 -6.24
CA VAL A 192 -5.66 11.14 -6.68
C VAL A 192 -6.30 12.51 -6.48
N ALA A 193 -7.58 12.67 -6.86
CA ALA A 193 -8.30 13.93 -6.69
C ALA A 193 -8.41 14.33 -5.20
N ALA A 194 -8.74 13.37 -4.33
CA ALA A 194 -8.81 13.60 -2.90
C ALA A 194 -7.42 13.92 -2.31
N ALA A 195 -6.38 13.22 -2.78
CA ALA A 195 -5.00 13.50 -2.37
C ALA A 195 -4.55 14.90 -2.76
N ASP A 196 -4.89 15.36 -3.95
CA ASP A 196 -4.59 16.70 -4.42
C ASP A 196 -5.30 17.76 -3.57
N GLY A 197 -6.58 17.55 -3.26
CA GLY A 197 -7.37 18.42 -2.39
C GLY A 197 -6.81 18.53 -0.97
N ASP A 198 -6.24 17.45 -0.46
CA ASP A 198 -5.64 17.37 0.89
C ASP A 198 -4.15 17.72 0.92
N GLY A 199 -3.53 18.05 -0.22
CA GLY A 199 -2.10 18.35 -0.32
C GLY A 199 -1.19 17.16 0.01
N LEU A 200 -1.63 15.94 -0.37
CA LEU A 200 -0.86 14.71 -0.13
C LEU A 200 0.11 14.43 -1.28
N GLU A 201 1.21 13.78 -0.94
CA GLU A 201 2.29 13.43 -1.85
C GLU A 201 2.41 11.91 -2.06
N SER A 202 1.90 11.10 -1.12
CA SER A 202 2.11 9.66 -1.11
C SER A 202 0.93 8.91 -0.48
N LEU A 203 0.47 7.85 -1.15
CA LEU A 203 -0.60 6.98 -0.70
C LEU A 203 -0.13 5.55 -0.50
N GLY A 204 -0.36 5.02 0.70
CA GLY A 204 -0.19 3.63 1.03
C GLY A 204 -1.42 2.83 0.59
N LEU A 205 -1.22 1.82 -0.25
CA LEU A 205 -2.25 0.91 -0.74
C LEU A 205 -2.17 -0.42 0.00
N ALA A 206 -3.31 -1.06 0.27
CA ALA A 206 -3.34 -2.38 0.87
C ALA A 206 -2.88 -3.43 -0.14
N ARG A 207 -1.88 -4.24 0.20
CA ARG A 207 -1.47 -5.39 -0.58
C ARG A 207 -1.99 -6.68 0.05
N CYS A 208 -2.63 -7.50 -0.76
CA CYS A 208 -3.10 -8.84 -0.41
C CYS A 208 -2.11 -9.86 -0.95
N ASN A 209 -1.31 -10.47 -0.08
CA ASN A 209 -0.36 -11.49 -0.46
C ASN A 209 -1.08 -12.84 -0.60
N LEU A 210 -1.02 -13.43 -1.79
CA LEU A 210 -1.57 -14.76 -2.12
C LEU A 210 -0.40 -15.74 -2.25
N VAL A 211 -0.19 -16.55 -1.22
CA VAL A 211 0.88 -17.57 -1.22
C VAL A 211 0.28 -18.93 -1.57
N ASP A 212 0.77 -19.55 -2.64
CA ASP A 212 0.20 -20.79 -3.20
C ASP A 212 -1.33 -20.70 -3.40
N GLY A 213 -1.82 -19.51 -3.77
CA GLY A 213 -3.24 -19.21 -4.01
C GLY A 213 -4.07 -18.91 -2.76
N ALA A 214 -3.52 -19.02 -1.57
CA ALA A 214 -4.20 -18.69 -0.32
C ALA A 214 -3.79 -17.30 0.19
N GLN A 215 -4.76 -16.51 0.70
CA GLN A 215 -4.45 -15.25 1.36
C GLN A 215 -3.57 -15.49 2.59
N SER A 216 -2.50 -14.72 2.68
CA SER A 216 -1.55 -14.74 3.78
C SER A 216 -2.07 -13.96 4.98
N ALA A 217 -1.64 -14.35 6.18
CA ALA A 217 -1.90 -13.61 7.41
C ALA A 217 -1.17 -12.25 7.47
N LEU A 218 -0.23 -11.97 6.58
CA LEU A 218 0.33 -10.62 6.38
C LEU A 218 -0.63 -9.78 5.55
N PHE A 219 -1.72 -9.35 6.15
CA PHE A 219 -2.73 -8.48 5.56
C PHE A 219 -3.32 -7.53 6.63
N PRO A 220 -3.51 -6.22 6.30
CA PRO A 220 -3.01 -5.55 5.09
C PRO A 220 -1.48 -5.39 5.16
N ASP A 221 -0.82 -5.58 4.04
CA ASP A 221 0.58 -5.25 3.86
C ASP A 221 0.66 -3.92 3.11
N ILE A 222 0.82 -2.82 3.83
CA ILE A 222 0.73 -1.47 3.25
C ILE A 222 1.96 -1.16 2.41
N GLN A 223 1.70 -0.85 1.13
CA GLN A 223 2.70 -0.46 0.15
C GLN A 223 2.44 0.95 -0.37
N TYR A 224 3.40 1.86 -0.24
CA TYR A 224 3.30 3.22 -0.77
C TYR A 224 3.58 3.23 -2.28
N ARG A 225 2.59 2.77 -3.04
CA ARG A 225 2.70 2.55 -4.49
C ARG A 225 2.16 3.69 -5.35
N LEU A 226 1.32 4.57 -4.81
CA LEU A 226 0.76 5.71 -5.54
C LEU A 226 1.36 7.01 -4.98
N ASN A 227 2.20 7.68 -5.77
CA ASN A 227 2.99 8.82 -5.31
C ASN A 227 3.05 9.93 -6.36
N ARG A 228 3.19 11.18 -5.91
CA ARG A 228 3.62 12.26 -6.80
C ARG A 228 4.98 11.93 -7.41
N SER A 229 5.19 12.25 -8.67
CA SER A 229 6.43 11.97 -9.39
C SER A 229 7.67 12.64 -8.76
N ALA A 230 7.48 13.73 -8.02
CA ALA A 230 8.53 14.41 -7.25
C ALA A 230 9.01 13.61 -6.03
N VAL A 231 8.20 12.68 -5.51
CA VAL A 231 8.56 11.85 -4.36
C VAL A 231 9.77 10.99 -4.67
N ARG A 232 10.68 10.86 -3.71
CA ARG A 232 11.84 9.99 -3.78
C ARG A 232 11.77 8.93 -2.71
N PHE A 233 12.33 7.76 -3.00
CA PHE A 233 12.39 6.63 -2.10
C PHE A 233 13.77 6.50 -1.48
N ALA A 234 13.85 5.96 -0.26
CA ALA A 234 15.08 5.58 0.42
C ALA A 234 14.95 4.17 0.99
N GLY A 235 16.10 3.53 1.22
CA GLY A 235 16.22 2.14 1.67
C GLY A 235 16.52 1.19 0.50
N ARG A 236 17.61 0.41 0.64
CA ARG A 236 18.04 -0.55 -0.40
C ARG A 236 17.02 -1.67 -0.59
N VAL A 237 16.42 -2.13 0.51
CA VAL A 237 15.28 -3.05 0.58
C VAL A 237 14.23 -2.43 1.52
N HIS A 238 12.97 -2.81 1.37
CA HIS A 238 11.85 -2.23 2.11
C HIS A 238 11.77 -0.70 1.96
N GLU A 239 12.03 -0.24 0.75
CA GLU A 239 12.09 1.16 0.40
C GLU A 239 10.82 1.92 0.77
N ARG A 240 10.98 3.14 1.27
CA ARG A 240 9.89 4.01 1.69
C ARG A 240 9.99 5.38 1.02
N PRO A 241 8.87 6.04 0.73
CA PRO A 241 8.88 7.42 0.26
C PRO A 241 9.43 8.35 1.33
N VAL A 242 10.27 9.29 0.91
CA VAL A 242 10.83 10.33 1.78
C VAL A 242 9.91 11.56 1.72
N VAL A 243 8.83 11.49 2.46
CA VAL A 243 7.85 12.58 2.60
C VAL A 243 7.46 12.73 4.08
N PRO A 244 7.08 13.93 4.53
CA PRO A 244 6.51 14.10 5.86
C PRO A 244 5.28 13.24 6.07
N PHE A 245 5.11 12.67 7.25
CA PHE A 245 3.96 11.80 7.55
C PHE A 245 2.62 12.51 7.28
N ALA A 246 2.51 13.81 7.58
CA ALA A 246 1.32 14.61 7.30
C ALA A 246 0.96 14.74 5.80
N GLN A 247 1.89 14.42 4.90
CA GLN A 247 1.66 14.38 3.45
C GLN A 247 1.44 12.96 2.93
N THR A 248 1.15 12.01 3.82
CA THR A 248 0.80 10.64 3.47
C THR A 248 -0.62 10.30 3.91
N SER A 249 -1.23 9.32 3.25
CA SER A 249 -2.47 8.69 3.70
C SER A 249 -2.53 7.23 3.31
N LEU A 250 -3.53 6.51 3.82
CA LEU A 250 -3.76 5.11 3.53
C LEU A 250 -5.06 4.96 2.74
N ALA A 251 -4.95 4.48 1.52
CA ALA A 251 -6.11 4.10 0.71
C ALA A 251 -6.35 2.61 0.85
N LEU A 252 -7.45 2.26 1.50
CA LEU A 252 -7.81 0.86 1.80
C LEU A 252 -9.02 0.39 0.98
N SER A 253 -9.36 1.13 -0.08
CA SER A 253 -10.38 0.76 -1.07
C SER A 253 -9.74 -0.09 -2.16
N GLY A 254 -10.11 -1.36 -2.21
CA GLY A 254 -9.45 -2.34 -3.08
C GLY A 254 -8.08 -2.78 -2.56
N VAL A 255 -7.42 -3.62 -3.33
CA VAL A 255 -6.12 -4.18 -2.96
C VAL A 255 -5.20 -4.32 -4.18
N ILE A 256 -3.91 -4.36 -3.92
CA ILE A 256 -2.92 -4.92 -4.84
C ILE A 256 -2.80 -6.41 -4.51
N GLU A 257 -3.25 -7.29 -5.39
CA GLU A 257 -2.96 -8.73 -5.28
C GLU A 257 -1.48 -8.97 -5.60
N HIS A 258 -0.80 -9.68 -4.73
CA HIS A 258 0.60 -10.07 -4.89
C HIS A 258 0.71 -11.59 -4.85
N ARG A 259 1.03 -12.19 -5.98
CA ARG A 259 1.01 -13.65 -6.16
C ARG A 259 2.40 -14.23 -5.94
N LEU A 260 2.51 -15.08 -4.94
CA LEU A 260 3.75 -15.72 -4.50
C LEU A 260 3.57 -17.22 -4.37
N ASP A 261 4.67 -17.94 -4.45
CA ASP A 261 4.80 -19.29 -3.91
C ASP A 261 5.68 -19.32 -2.65
N ALA A 262 5.51 -20.33 -1.82
CA ALA A 262 6.23 -20.46 -0.56
C ALA A 262 7.75 -20.58 -0.74
N VAL A 263 8.22 -21.14 -1.88
CA VAL A 263 9.65 -21.26 -2.19
C VAL A 263 10.23 -19.87 -2.45
N ARG A 264 9.52 -19.06 -3.24
CA ARG A 264 9.90 -17.67 -3.55
C ARG A 264 9.91 -16.78 -2.31
N VAL A 265 8.94 -16.93 -1.40
CA VAL A 265 8.93 -16.19 -0.11
C VAL A 265 10.22 -16.42 0.66
N ARG A 266 10.60 -17.70 0.87
CA ARG A 266 11.84 -18.05 1.60
C ARG A 266 13.10 -17.60 0.88
N ALA A 267 13.14 -17.70 -0.46
CA ALA A 267 14.28 -17.25 -1.25
C ALA A 267 14.47 -15.73 -1.14
N ARG A 268 13.37 -14.96 -1.21
CA ARG A 268 13.37 -13.49 -1.09
C ARG A 268 13.90 -13.03 0.25
N THR A 269 13.47 -13.64 1.36
CA THR A 269 13.97 -13.30 2.70
C THR A 269 15.48 -13.46 2.80
N ARG A 270 16.02 -14.55 2.25
CA ARG A 270 17.48 -14.77 2.21
C ARG A 270 18.21 -13.72 1.38
N THR A 271 17.65 -13.37 0.22
CA THR A 271 18.22 -12.33 -0.66
C THR A 271 18.24 -10.97 0.05
N TYR A 272 17.16 -10.59 0.73
CA TYR A 272 17.07 -9.31 1.45
C TYR A 272 18.02 -9.26 2.64
N ALA A 273 18.19 -10.38 3.37
CA ALA A 273 19.18 -10.51 4.42
C ALA A 273 20.62 -10.30 3.93
N ALA A 274 20.91 -10.78 2.71
CA ALA A 274 22.23 -10.59 2.09
C ALA A 274 22.46 -9.15 1.58
N MET A 275 21.39 -8.43 1.21
CA MET A 275 21.48 -7.06 0.69
C MET A 275 21.60 -6.00 1.78
N SER A 276 21.04 -6.23 2.97
CA SER A 276 21.04 -5.28 4.08
C SER A 276 20.99 -6.01 5.42
N ALA A 277 21.71 -5.49 6.43
CA ALA A 277 21.68 -6.05 7.78
C ALA A 277 20.25 -6.07 8.36
N ASP A 278 19.42 -5.07 8.02
CA ASP A 278 18.01 -4.97 8.44
C ASP A 278 17.04 -5.52 7.37
N GLY A 279 17.57 -6.20 6.34
CA GLY A 279 16.77 -6.71 5.23
C GLY A 279 15.95 -7.96 5.58
N ALA A 280 16.39 -8.73 6.55
CA ALA A 280 15.65 -9.89 7.04
C ALA A 280 14.51 -9.47 7.96
N ARG A 281 13.29 -9.91 7.63
CA ARG A 281 12.10 -9.77 8.47
C ARG A 281 11.47 -11.14 8.70
N PRO A 282 12.03 -11.94 9.62
CA PRO A 282 11.55 -13.32 9.85
C PRO A 282 10.10 -13.38 10.31
N GLU A 283 9.63 -12.35 11.01
CA GLU A 283 8.22 -12.23 11.43
C GLU A 283 7.29 -12.02 10.24
N ASP A 284 7.69 -11.21 9.26
CA ASP A 284 6.94 -11.02 8.03
C ASP A 284 6.93 -12.31 7.19
N GLU A 285 8.06 -13.04 7.11
CA GLU A 285 8.13 -14.34 6.45
C GLU A 285 7.16 -15.35 7.10
N ALA A 286 7.19 -15.45 8.42
CA ALA A 286 6.30 -16.37 9.15
C ALA A 286 4.82 -16.03 8.90
N ARG A 287 4.47 -14.74 8.86
CA ARG A 287 3.10 -14.28 8.57
C ARG A 287 2.73 -14.50 7.10
N LEU A 288 3.67 -14.31 6.16
CA LEU A 288 3.45 -14.59 4.74
C LEU A 288 3.13 -16.05 4.50
N LEU A 289 3.85 -16.97 5.16
CA LEU A 289 3.68 -18.42 4.99
C LEU A 289 2.48 -19.00 5.76
N ARG A 290 1.88 -18.24 6.67
CA ARG A 290 0.68 -18.63 7.41
C ARG A 290 -0.56 -18.17 6.63
N PRO A 291 -1.53 -19.07 6.34
CA PRO A 291 -2.81 -18.68 5.78
C PRO A 291 -3.56 -17.69 6.70
N PHE A 292 -4.30 -16.78 6.10
CA PHE A 292 -5.19 -15.87 6.81
C PHE A 292 -6.31 -16.66 7.51
N ASP A 293 -6.49 -16.42 8.80
CA ASP A 293 -7.61 -16.94 9.57
C ASP A 293 -8.57 -15.80 9.92
N ALA A 294 -9.77 -15.84 9.33
CA ALA A 294 -10.77 -14.80 9.52
C ALA A 294 -11.23 -14.65 10.99
N ILE A 295 -10.98 -15.62 11.87
CA ILE A 295 -11.32 -15.56 13.30
C ILE A 295 -10.12 -15.04 14.11
N ALA A 296 -8.93 -15.56 13.84
CA ALA A 296 -7.71 -15.22 14.58
C ALA A 296 -7.06 -13.88 14.12
N ASP A 297 -7.30 -13.49 12.87
CA ASP A 297 -6.69 -12.31 12.24
C ASP A 297 -7.67 -11.11 12.09
N ARG A 298 -8.84 -11.18 12.76
CA ARG A 298 -9.82 -10.07 12.82
C ARG A 298 -9.47 -9.04 13.86
#